data_761fbe75d97507b6e49768d35d125c91
#
_entry.id   761fbe75d97507b6e49768d35d125c91
#
_cell.length_a   1.000
_cell.length_b   1.000
_cell.length_c   1.000
_cell.angle_alpha   90.00
_cell.angle_beta   90.00
_cell.angle_gamma   90.00
#
_symmetry.space_group_name_H-M   'P 1'
#
loop_
_entity.id
_entity.type
_entity.pdbx_description
1 polymer ?
#
loop_
_entity_poly.entity_id
_entity_poly.type
_entity_poly.pdbx_seq_one_letter_code
_entity_poly.pdbx_strand_id
1 'polypeptide(L)'
;MKASIKPHPTLPPFGQPVPGAGGRLGAIMRGQAGQPDYAVIVPDIPAILLPWGNYGKQIAGADSPTDGAANTATMLAAGLPAAQHIHKLRTTEGHADLYLGARGEMSALFYNVPELFEKEWHWTSTQDSAHYAIALYFANGNSNWSGKGYEFRVRALRRIPLQHFNA
;
A
#
# COMPACT_ATOMS: atom_id res chain seq x y z
N MET A 1 -11.55 37.52 -18.78
CA MET A 1 -11.82 36.69 -17.54
C MET A 1 -10.53 35.99 -17.16
N LYS A 2 -9.91 36.34 -16.04
CA LYS A 2 -8.78 35.57 -15.49
C LYS A 2 -9.36 34.30 -14.89
N ALA A 3 -8.99 33.15 -15.46
CA ALA A 3 -9.29 31.84 -14.82
C ALA A 3 -8.64 31.85 -13.44
N SER A 4 -9.47 31.76 -12.40
CA SER A 4 -9.00 31.59 -11.03
C SER A 4 -8.41 30.18 -10.96
N ILE A 5 -7.09 30.07 -10.91
CA ILE A 5 -6.41 28.82 -10.60
C ILE A 5 -6.76 28.53 -9.15
N LYS A 6 -7.63 27.52 -8.92
CA LYS A 6 -7.87 27.05 -7.56
C LYS A 6 -6.53 26.56 -6.99
N PRO A 7 -6.15 26.99 -5.78
CA PRO A 7 -4.94 26.46 -5.17
C PRO A 7 -5.05 24.94 -5.06
N HIS A 8 -4.03 24.22 -5.52
CA HIS A 8 -3.91 22.80 -5.27
C HIS A 8 -3.90 22.56 -3.74
N PRO A 9 -4.51 21.48 -3.27
CA PRO A 9 -4.41 21.16 -1.86
C PRO A 9 -2.94 21.17 -1.47
N THR A 10 -2.63 21.86 -0.39
CA THR A 10 -1.27 21.92 0.14
C THR A 10 -0.97 20.60 0.86
N LEU A 11 -0.68 19.55 0.08
CA LEU A 11 -0.07 18.36 0.64
C LEU A 11 1.34 18.71 1.11
N PRO A 12 1.78 18.15 2.25
CA PRO A 12 3.16 18.33 2.68
C PRO A 12 4.12 17.63 1.71
N PRO A 13 5.43 17.90 1.79
CA PRO A 13 6.42 17.11 1.08
C PRO A 13 6.34 15.63 1.45
N PHE A 14 6.81 14.76 0.55
CA PHE A 14 6.90 13.32 0.83
C PHE A 14 7.70 13.06 2.12
N GLY A 15 7.23 12.10 2.90
CA GLY A 15 7.81 11.73 4.19
C GLY A 15 7.33 12.57 5.39
N GLN A 16 6.59 13.64 5.15
CA GLN A 16 6.07 14.48 6.23
C GLN A 16 4.69 14.02 6.70
N PRO A 17 4.36 14.21 7.99
CA PRO A 17 3.04 13.90 8.50
C PRO A 17 1.93 14.65 7.78
N VAL A 18 0.83 13.96 7.51
CA VAL A 18 -0.41 14.55 7.00
C VAL A 18 -1.39 14.63 8.17
N PRO A 19 -1.69 15.82 8.70
CA PRO A 19 -2.57 15.96 9.86
C PRO A 19 -3.94 15.30 9.62
N GLY A 20 -4.39 14.50 10.58
CA GLY A 20 -5.68 13.80 10.51
C GLY A 20 -5.69 12.56 9.59
N ALA A 21 -4.64 12.30 8.84
CA ALA A 21 -4.60 11.20 7.87
C ALA A 21 -4.09 9.86 8.45
N GLY A 22 -3.49 9.88 9.62
CA GLY A 22 -3.00 8.67 10.28
C GLY A 22 -1.58 8.25 9.89
N GLY A 23 -0.81 9.12 9.23
CA GLY A 23 0.56 8.82 8.84
C GLY A 23 1.21 9.88 7.99
N ARG A 24 2.23 9.49 7.24
CA ARG A 24 3.06 10.37 6.41
C ARG A 24 2.72 10.22 4.94
N LEU A 25 2.86 11.31 4.17
CA LEU A 25 2.65 11.25 2.72
C LEU A 25 3.76 10.42 2.08
N GLY A 26 3.37 9.34 1.39
CA GLY A 26 4.30 8.44 0.72
C GLY A 26 4.32 8.55 -0.79
N ALA A 27 3.13 8.72 -1.40
CA ALA A 27 3.00 8.80 -2.85
C ALA A 27 1.72 9.50 -3.25
N ILE A 28 1.66 9.96 -4.49
CA ILE A 28 0.44 10.37 -5.17
C ILE A 28 0.27 9.45 -6.36
N MET A 29 -0.86 8.76 -6.41
CA MET A 29 -1.15 7.75 -7.42
C MET A 29 -2.31 8.20 -8.32
N ARG A 30 -2.19 7.85 -9.58
CA ARG A 30 -3.29 8.03 -10.53
C ARG A 30 -4.38 7.01 -10.25
N GLY A 31 -5.63 7.47 -10.18
CA GLY A 31 -6.79 6.60 -10.12
C GLY A 31 -6.96 5.75 -11.39
N GLN A 32 -7.44 4.54 -11.22
CA GLN A 32 -7.72 3.59 -12.30
C GLN A 32 -9.22 3.29 -12.37
N ALA A 33 -9.72 2.90 -13.54
CA ALA A 33 -11.12 2.47 -13.74
C ALA A 33 -12.15 3.49 -13.20
N GLY A 34 -11.95 4.78 -13.47
CA GLY A 34 -12.84 5.85 -13.04
C GLY A 34 -12.70 6.28 -11.58
N GLN A 35 -11.79 5.69 -10.83
CA GLN A 35 -11.48 6.12 -9.46
C GLN A 35 -10.65 7.41 -9.46
N PRO A 36 -10.81 8.30 -8.46
CA PRO A 36 -10.02 9.52 -8.38
C PRO A 36 -8.54 9.23 -8.07
N ASP A 37 -7.68 10.16 -8.46
CA ASP A 37 -6.29 10.16 -7.98
C ASP A 37 -6.26 10.24 -6.45
N TYR A 38 -5.25 9.64 -5.84
CA TYR A 38 -5.21 9.50 -4.38
C TYR A 38 -3.79 9.64 -3.81
N ALA A 39 -3.74 10.06 -2.57
CA ALA A 39 -2.52 10.04 -1.77
C ALA A 39 -2.39 8.70 -1.04
N VAL A 40 -1.19 8.13 -1.06
CA VAL A 40 -0.83 6.99 -0.23
C VAL A 40 -0.20 7.50 1.05
N ILE A 41 -0.79 7.13 2.17
CA ILE A 41 -0.34 7.46 3.51
C ILE A 41 0.35 6.26 4.11
N VAL A 42 1.52 6.48 4.70
CA VAL A 42 2.29 5.46 5.41
C VAL A 42 2.11 5.66 6.91
N PRO A 43 1.28 4.84 7.59
CA PRO A 43 1.11 4.92 9.02
C PRO A 43 2.39 4.56 9.78
N ASP A 44 2.57 5.14 10.97
CA ASP A 44 3.67 4.78 11.89
C ASP A 44 3.34 3.46 12.63
N ILE A 45 3.10 2.40 11.86
CA ILE A 45 2.84 1.06 12.36
C ILE A 45 3.98 0.16 11.86
N PRO A 46 4.76 -0.45 12.75
CA PRO A 46 5.86 -1.31 12.33
C PRO A 46 5.38 -2.47 11.47
N ALA A 47 6.17 -2.82 10.47
CA ALA A 47 5.95 -4.03 9.70
C ALA A 47 6.26 -5.26 10.55
N ILE A 48 5.55 -6.36 10.31
CA ILE A 48 5.87 -7.66 10.90
C ILE A 48 6.12 -8.69 9.81
N LEU A 49 6.82 -9.77 10.16
CA LEU A 49 7.10 -10.88 9.25
C LEU A 49 5.92 -11.84 9.24
N LEU A 50 5.34 -12.04 8.05
CA LEU A 50 4.23 -12.97 7.82
C LEU A 50 4.33 -13.59 6.45
N PRO A 51 3.78 -14.81 6.24
CA PRO A 51 3.55 -15.33 4.90
C PRO A 51 2.48 -14.49 4.20
N TRP A 52 2.59 -14.39 2.86
CA TRP A 52 1.57 -13.77 2.03
C TRP A 52 0.26 -14.55 2.09
N GLY A 53 0.38 -15.86 1.98
CA GLY A 53 -0.73 -16.78 1.96
C GLY A 53 -0.25 -18.22 1.80
N ASN A 54 -1.14 -19.09 1.32
CA ASN A 54 -0.84 -20.50 1.13
C ASN A 54 -0.14 -20.73 -0.22
N TYR A 55 1.03 -21.34 -0.18
CA TYR A 55 1.75 -21.76 -1.37
C TYR A 55 0.92 -22.78 -2.17
N GLY A 56 0.80 -22.54 -3.47
CA GLY A 56 0.08 -23.42 -4.38
C GLY A 56 -1.41 -23.11 -4.56
N LYS A 57 -1.93 -22.09 -3.88
CA LYS A 57 -3.33 -21.69 -4.00
C LYS A 57 -3.49 -20.37 -4.77
N GLN A 58 -4.18 -20.44 -5.91
CA GLN A 58 -4.56 -19.26 -6.69
C GLN A 58 -5.67 -18.48 -5.96
N ILE A 59 -5.49 -17.17 -5.81
CA ILE A 59 -6.48 -16.27 -5.22
C ILE A 59 -7.01 -15.38 -6.34
N ALA A 60 -8.19 -15.71 -6.86
CA ALA A 60 -8.78 -14.93 -7.94
C ALA A 60 -9.05 -13.48 -7.51
N GLY A 61 -8.59 -12.52 -8.30
CA GLY A 61 -8.79 -11.09 -8.04
C GLY A 61 -7.75 -10.42 -7.14
N ALA A 62 -6.68 -11.12 -6.74
CA ALA A 62 -5.58 -10.54 -5.95
C ALA A 62 -4.31 -10.35 -6.79
N ASP A 63 -4.46 -9.89 -8.02
CA ASP A 63 -3.35 -9.77 -8.99
C ASP A 63 -3.24 -8.38 -9.62
N SER A 64 -3.99 -7.40 -9.14
CA SER A 64 -3.88 -6.03 -9.65
C SER A 64 -2.48 -5.46 -9.38
N PRO A 65 -1.81 -4.91 -10.40
CA PRO A 65 -0.53 -4.24 -10.19
C PRO A 65 -0.68 -2.84 -9.59
N THR A 66 -1.89 -2.30 -9.52
CA THR A 66 -2.15 -0.90 -9.16
C THR A 66 -3.11 -0.73 -7.98
N ASP A 67 -4.03 -1.64 -7.75
CA ASP A 67 -5.07 -1.51 -6.72
C ASP A 67 -4.82 -2.44 -5.53
N GLY A 68 -3.99 -1.99 -4.60
CA GLY A 68 -3.67 -2.76 -3.41
C GLY A 68 -4.85 -2.94 -2.46
N ALA A 69 -5.76 -1.98 -2.39
CA ALA A 69 -6.95 -2.10 -1.55
C ALA A 69 -7.88 -3.20 -2.04
N ALA A 70 -8.11 -3.30 -3.36
CA ALA A 70 -8.89 -4.39 -3.94
C ALA A 70 -8.22 -5.75 -3.74
N ASN A 71 -6.91 -5.85 -3.97
CA ASN A 71 -6.15 -7.07 -3.71
C ASN A 71 -6.29 -7.51 -2.25
N THR A 72 -6.12 -6.56 -1.31
CA THR A 72 -6.19 -6.85 0.13
C THR A 72 -7.57 -7.32 0.56
N ALA A 73 -8.63 -6.72 0.03
CA ALA A 73 -10.00 -7.15 0.29
C ALA A 73 -10.23 -8.60 -0.16
N THR A 74 -9.73 -8.96 -1.33
CA THR A 74 -9.80 -10.34 -1.86
C THR A 74 -8.98 -11.31 -1.02
N MET A 75 -7.77 -10.92 -0.62
CA MET A 75 -6.91 -11.70 0.28
C MET A 75 -7.59 -11.92 1.64
N LEU A 76 -8.24 -10.89 2.18
CA LEU A 76 -8.95 -10.97 3.45
C LEU A 76 -10.14 -11.95 3.37
N ALA A 77 -10.92 -11.87 2.30
CA ALA A 77 -12.03 -12.78 2.05
C ALA A 77 -11.57 -14.25 1.93
N ALA A 78 -10.36 -14.46 1.44
CA ALA A 78 -9.72 -15.78 1.38
C ALA A 78 -9.06 -16.21 2.70
N GLY A 79 -9.07 -15.37 3.74
CA GLY A 79 -8.52 -15.66 5.05
C GLY A 79 -6.99 -15.68 5.10
N LEU A 80 -6.31 -14.92 4.23
CA LEU A 80 -4.85 -14.92 4.17
C LEU A 80 -4.21 -14.14 5.32
N PRO A 81 -3.09 -14.63 5.89
CA PRO A 81 -2.51 -14.09 7.12
C PRO A 81 -2.07 -12.63 7.00
N ALA A 82 -1.44 -12.24 5.89
CA ALA A 82 -1.02 -10.85 5.69
C ALA A 82 -2.20 -9.88 5.71
N ALA A 83 -3.29 -10.21 5.01
CA ALA A 83 -4.49 -9.36 4.98
C ALA A 83 -5.23 -9.36 6.32
N GLN A 84 -5.31 -10.50 6.99
CA GLN A 84 -5.92 -10.61 8.33
C GLN A 84 -5.19 -9.74 9.35
N HIS A 85 -3.87 -9.72 9.31
CA HIS A 85 -3.06 -8.86 10.17
C HIS A 85 -3.39 -7.39 9.95
N ILE A 86 -3.37 -6.93 8.69
CA ILE A 86 -3.66 -5.53 8.35
C ILE A 86 -5.09 -5.14 8.77
N HIS A 87 -6.04 -6.02 8.57
CA HIS A 87 -7.44 -5.75 8.93
C HIS A 87 -7.64 -5.46 10.43
N LYS A 88 -6.80 -5.99 11.29
CA LYS A 88 -6.84 -5.77 12.74
C LYS A 88 -6.17 -4.48 13.19
N LEU A 89 -5.37 -3.87 12.33
CA LEU A 89 -4.60 -2.68 12.69
C LEU A 89 -5.50 -1.42 12.71
N ARG A 90 -5.09 -0.47 13.54
CA ARG A 90 -5.67 0.87 13.59
C ARG A 90 -4.53 1.89 13.69
N THR A 91 -4.68 3.02 13.02
CA THR A 91 -3.77 4.15 13.25
C THR A 91 -4.02 4.74 14.64
N THR A 92 -3.08 5.53 15.13
CA THR A 92 -3.24 6.24 16.41
C THR A 92 -4.51 7.09 16.44
N GLU A 93 -4.95 7.59 15.28
CA GLU A 93 -6.17 8.38 15.12
C GLU A 93 -7.43 7.54 14.90
N GLY A 94 -7.31 6.20 14.93
CA GLY A 94 -8.42 5.27 14.85
C GLY A 94 -8.84 4.86 13.44
N HIS A 95 -8.09 5.20 12.39
CA HIS A 95 -8.40 4.76 11.03
C HIS A 95 -8.21 3.26 10.86
N ALA A 96 -9.19 2.62 10.22
CA ALA A 96 -9.27 1.18 10.02
C ALA A 96 -9.18 0.75 8.55
N ASP A 97 -9.17 1.71 7.63
CA ASP A 97 -9.15 1.51 6.17
C ASP A 97 -7.74 1.26 5.64
N LEU A 98 -7.03 0.34 6.28
CA LEU A 98 -5.65 0.00 5.96
C LEU A 98 -5.59 -1.16 4.95
N TYR A 99 -4.55 -1.18 4.13
CA TYR A 99 -4.36 -2.20 3.11
C TYR A 99 -2.88 -2.48 2.84
N LEU A 100 -2.60 -3.59 2.17
CA LEU A 100 -1.28 -3.94 1.65
C LEU A 100 -1.13 -3.39 0.23
N GLY A 101 -0.11 -2.58 -0.01
CA GLY A 101 0.10 -1.94 -1.30
C GLY A 101 0.30 -2.92 -2.44
N ALA A 102 -0.26 -2.60 -3.62
CA ALA A 102 0.05 -3.30 -4.85
C ALA A 102 1.51 -3.01 -5.27
N ARG A 103 2.04 -3.81 -6.18
CA ARG A 103 3.45 -3.64 -6.61
C ARG A 103 3.77 -2.24 -7.12
N GLY A 104 2.85 -1.61 -7.84
CA GLY A 104 3.03 -0.25 -8.35
C GLY A 104 3.06 0.79 -7.25
N GLU A 105 2.21 0.65 -6.24
CA GLU A 105 2.20 1.53 -5.07
C GLU A 105 3.46 1.36 -4.23
N MET A 106 3.90 0.13 -3.98
CA MET A 106 5.13 -0.14 -3.23
C MET A 106 6.38 0.38 -3.96
N SER A 107 6.43 0.28 -5.29
CA SER A 107 7.51 0.86 -6.09
C SER A 107 7.55 2.39 -5.99
N ALA A 108 6.40 3.05 -6.00
CA ALA A 108 6.31 4.50 -5.80
C ALA A 108 6.80 4.90 -4.41
N LEU A 109 6.47 4.13 -3.38
CA LEU A 109 6.94 4.37 -2.01
C LEU A 109 8.45 4.19 -1.87
N PHE A 110 9.02 3.18 -2.52
CA PHE A 110 10.48 3.04 -2.58
C PHE A 110 11.14 4.25 -3.22
N TYR A 111 10.55 4.76 -4.29
CA TYR A 111 11.09 5.92 -5.01
C TYR A 111 11.04 7.21 -4.19
N ASN A 112 9.95 7.41 -3.46
CA ASN A 112 9.68 8.67 -2.77
C ASN A 112 10.14 8.70 -1.32
N VAL A 113 9.96 7.60 -0.59
CA VAL A 113 10.14 7.55 0.88
C VAL A 113 10.78 6.23 1.37
N PRO A 114 11.90 5.80 0.76
CA PRO A 114 12.52 4.54 1.17
C PRO A 114 12.94 4.53 2.64
N GLU A 115 13.21 5.70 3.21
CA GLU A 115 13.59 5.88 4.61
C GLU A 115 12.49 5.50 5.62
N LEU A 116 11.24 5.39 5.16
CA LEU A 116 10.12 4.96 6.02
C LEU A 116 9.99 3.44 6.12
N PHE A 117 10.83 2.71 5.44
CA PHE A 117 10.79 1.24 5.37
C PHE A 117 12.13 0.65 5.80
N GLU A 118 12.09 -0.55 6.40
CA GLU A 118 13.30 -1.32 6.63
C GLU A 118 13.92 -1.73 5.28
N LYS A 119 15.24 -1.79 5.19
CA LYS A 119 15.98 -2.19 3.97
C LYS A 119 15.97 -3.70 3.77
N GLU A 120 14.77 -4.24 3.66
CA GLU A 120 14.49 -5.67 3.58
C GLU A 120 13.37 -5.96 2.59
N TRP A 121 13.10 -7.24 2.34
CA TRP A 121 11.98 -7.66 1.53
C TRP A 121 10.63 -7.36 2.19
N HIS A 122 9.74 -6.74 1.43
CA HIS A 122 8.36 -6.47 1.82
C HIS A 122 7.41 -7.14 0.84
N TRP A 123 6.35 -7.76 1.35
CA TRP A 123 5.28 -8.22 0.49
C TRP A 123 4.56 -7.05 -0.17
N THR A 124 4.20 -7.23 -1.45
CA THR A 124 3.12 -6.49 -2.07
C THR A 124 1.85 -7.33 -2.06
N SER A 125 0.69 -6.73 -2.29
CA SER A 125 -0.56 -7.49 -2.41
C SER A 125 -0.76 -8.13 -3.79
N THR A 126 0.18 -7.94 -4.72
CA THR A 126 0.05 -8.43 -6.09
C THR A 126 0.51 -9.87 -6.20
N GLN A 127 -0.42 -10.77 -6.46
CA GLN A 127 -0.15 -12.17 -6.77
C GLN A 127 0.43 -12.30 -8.18
N ASP A 128 1.41 -13.19 -8.36
CA ASP A 128 1.94 -13.57 -9.65
C ASP A 128 1.30 -14.86 -10.17
N SER A 129 1.16 -15.85 -9.30
CA SER A 129 0.63 -17.18 -9.64
C SER A 129 0.06 -17.87 -8.41
N ALA A 130 -0.36 -19.11 -8.54
CA ALA A 130 -0.77 -19.93 -7.41
C ALA A 130 0.33 -20.06 -6.34
N HIS A 131 1.61 -20.07 -6.77
CA HIS A 131 2.77 -20.32 -5.90
C HIS A 131 3.45 -19.04 -5.43
N TYR A 132 3.41 -17.96 -6.23
CA TYR A 132 4.24 -16.78 -6.04
C TYR A 132 3.42 -15.49 -5.91
N ALA A 133 3.90 -14.58 -5.08
CA ALA A 133 3.47 -13.19 -5.03
C ALA A 133 4.68 -12.27 -5.21
N ILE A 134 4.44 -11.02 -5.55
CA ILE A 134 5.49 -10.05 -5.78
C ILE A 134 5.94 -9.44 -4.45
N ALA A 135 7.24 -9.48 -4.21
CA ALA A 135 7.90 -8.80 -3.11
C ALA A 135 8.84 -7.72 -3.64
N LEU A 136 9.05 -6.66 -2.86
CA LEU A 136 9.95 -5.56 -3.18
C LEU A 136 11.04 -5.44 -2.12
N TYR A 137 12.28 -5.32 -2.56
CA TYR A 137 13.44 -5.15 -1.68
C TYR A 137 13.74 -3.67 -1.48
N PHE A 138 13.49 -3.15 -0.29
CA PHE A 138 13.62 -1.72 0.00
C PHE A 138 15.07 -1.25 0.20
N ALA A 139 16.06 -2.14 0.11
CA ALA A 139 17.46 -1.72 0.05
C ALA A 139 17.86 -1.16 -1.32
N ASN A 140 17.24 -1.62 -2.42
CA ASN A 140 17.64 -1.24 -3.78
C ASN A 140 16.46 -1.10 -4.77
N GLY A 141 15.23 -1.37 -4.36
CA GLY A 141 14.04 -1.27 -5.21
C GLY A 141 13.80 -2.46 -6.15
N ASN A 142 14.58 -3.50 -6.07
CA ASN A 142 14.35 -4.71 -6.85
C ASN A 142 13.03 -5.37 -6.45
N SER A 143 12.29 -5.85 -7.43
CA SER A 143 11.11 -6.66 -7.20
C SER A 143 11.35 -8.08 -7.72
N ASN A 144 10.75 -9.05 -7.05
CA ASN A 144 10.83 -10.44 -7.46
C ASN A 144 9.54 -11.19 -7.05
N TRP A 145 9.21 -12.23 -7.80
CA TRP A 145 8.21 -13.18 -7.37
C TRP A 145 8.84 -14.15 -6.35
N SER A 146 8.16 -14.34 -5.26
CA SER A 146 8.64 -15.16 -4.14
C SER A 146 7.54 -16.09 -3.66
N GLY A 147 7.92 -17.25 -3.15
CA GLY A 147 6.97 -18.25 -2.65
C GLY A 147 6.09 -17.67 -1.55
N LYS A 148 4.78 -17.85 -1.68
CA LYS A 148 3.79 -17.24 -0.78
C LYS A 148 3.95 -17.65 0.69
N GLY A 149 4.61 -18.75 0.98
CA GLY A 149 4.88 -19.22 2.33
C GLY A 149 6.06 -18.55 3.03
N TYR A 150 6.89 -17.80 2.31
CA TYR A 150 7.99 -17.05 2.93
C TYR A 150 7.46 -15.93 3.83
N GLU A 151 8.16 -15.71 4.93
CA GLU A 151 7.84 -14.63 5.85
C GLU A 151 8.64 -13.37 5.47
N PHE A 152 7.97 -12.44 4.81
CA PHE A 152 8.48 -11.10 4.54
C PHE A 152 7.70 -10.07 5.33
N ARG A 153 8.20 -8.82 5.33
CA ARG A 153 7.55 -7.71 6.03
C ARG A 153 6.22 -7.36 5.39
N VAL A 154 5.22 -7.19 6.23
CA VAL A 154 3.88 -6.73 5.88
C VAL A 154 3.69 -5.35 6.48
N ARG A 155 3.62 -4.33 5.65
CA ARG A 155 3.46 -2.94 6.03
C ARG A 155 2.10 -2.42 5.61
N ALA A 156 1.33 -1.91 6.55
CA ALA A 156 0.03 -1.32 6.28
C ALA A 156 0.17 0.06 5.63
N LEU A 157 -0.70 0.34 4.67
CA LEU A 157 -0.87 1.63 4.01
C LEU A 157 -2.31 2.11 4.16
N ARG A 158 -2.53 3.40 3.93
CA ARG A 158 -3.85 4.00 3.80
C ARG A 158 -3.90 4.85 2.54
N ARG A 159 -5.04 4.96 1.88
CA ARG A 159 -5.21 5.87 0.75
C ARG A 159 -6.34 6.86 0.99
N ILE A 160 -6.14 8.08 0.51
CA ILE A 160 -7.12 9.17 0.63
C ILE A 160 -7.27 9.83 -0.74
N PRO A 161 -8.47 9.89 -1.32
CA PRO A 161 -8.69 10.61 -2.58
C PRO A 161 -8.21 12.06 -2.48
N LEU A 162 -7.53 12.56 -3.52
CA LEU A 162 -6.97 13.92 -3.51
C LEU A 162 -8.04 14.99 -3.32
N GLN A 163 -9.25 14.74 -3.78
CA GLN A 163 -10.37 15.68 -3.60
C GLN A 163 -10.69 15.98 -2.13
N HIS A 164 -10.32 15.09 -1.19
CA HIS A 164 -10.52 15.32 0.23
C HIS A 164 -9.59 16.39 0.82
N PHE A 165 -8.53 16.75 0.10
CA PHE A 165 -7.62 17.82 0.50
C PHE A 165 -8.02 19.19 -0.11
N ASN A 166 -9.07 19.23 -0.91
CA ASN A 166 -9.55 20.44 -1.63
C ASN A 166 -10.69 21.16 -0.90
N ALA A 167 -11.00 20.78 0.31
CA ALA A 167 -12.11 21.40 1.06
C ALA A 167 -11.66 22.66 1.82
#